data_c4f63db47f3d9fd6ccdd8d5c46195c76
#
_entry.id   c4f63db47f3d9fd6ccdd8d5c46195c76
#
_cell.length_a   1.000
_cell.length_b   1.000
_cell.length_c   1.000
_cell.angle_alpha   90.00
_cell.angle_beta   90.00
_cell.angle_gamma   90.00
#
_symmetry.space_group_name_H-M   'P 1'
#
loop_
_entity.id
_entity.type
_entity.pdbx_description
1 polymer ?
#
loop_
_entity_poly.entity_id
_entity_poly.type
_entity_poly.pdbx_seq_one_letter_code
_entity_poly.pdbx_strand_id
1 'polypeptide(L)'
;MTKKFKLNTKYKPMGDQPAAIEALIKNLNQGKKEQTLLGVTGSGKTFTMANVIQSVQKPTLVLSHNKTLAAQLYSEFRTFFPENEVHYFVSYFDYYQPEAYMASSDTYIEKDSKINVEIDRLRHAATSALLCGCDCI
;
A
#
# COMPACT_ATOMS: atom_id res chain seq x y z
N MET A 1 -3.35 0.05 24.08
CA MET A 1 -2.04 0.68 23.81
C MET A 1 -1.83 0.62 22.32
N THR A 2 -1.77 1.76 21.65
CA THR A 2 -1.44 1.84 20.24
C THR A 2 0.01 1.37 20.04
N LYS A 3 0.20 0.32 19.26
CA LYS A 3 1.55 -0.11 18.87
C LYS A 3 2.20 1.01 18.06
N LYS A 4 3.46 1.23 18.24
CA LYS A 4 4.25 2.18 17.44
C LYS A 4 4.81 1.47 16.20
N PHE A 5 4.90 2.19 15.09
CA PHE A 5 5.64 1.69 13.93
C PHE A 5 7.10 1.48 14.30
N LYS A 6 7.56 0.27 14.04
CA LYS A 6 8.94 -0.15 14.33
C LYS A 6 9.57 -0.73 13.06
N LEU A 7 10.42 0.06 12.44
CA LEU A 7 11.15 -0.34 11.24
C LEU A 7 12.18 -1.43 11.58
N ASN A 8 12.08 -2.56 10.91
CA ASN A 8 13.02 -3.66 11.02
C ASN A 8 13.81 -3.77 9.71
N THR A 9 15.07 -3.34 9.72
CA THR A 9 15.90 -3.35 8.53
C THR A 9 17.39 -3.42 8.89
N LYS A 10 18.17 -4.07 8.03
CA LYS A 10 19.63 -4.06 8.10
C LYS A 10 20.24 -2.85 7.37
N TYR A 11 19.43 -2.13 6.58
CA TYR A 11 19.87 -0.98 5.80
C TYR A 11 19.85 0.29 6.63
N LYS A 12 20.77 1.19 6.34
CA LYS A 12 20.79 2.56 6.85
C LYS A 12 20.56 3.52 5.69
N PRO A 13 19.87 4.66 5.92
CA PRO A 13 19.76 5.68 4.90
C PRO A 13 21.13 6.14 4.40
N MET A 14 21.31 6.19 3.07
CA MET A 14 22.58 6.54 2.42
C MET A 14 22.35 7.60 1.33
N GLY A 15 23.44 8.25 0.92
CA GLY A 15 23.38 9.31 -0.10
C GLY A 15 22.47 10.45 0.31
N ASP A 16 21.52 10.80 -0.55
CA ASP A 16 20.56 11.89 -0.31
C ASP A 16 19.35 11.49 0.54
N GLN A 17 19.20 10.19 0.87
CA GLN A 17 18.06 9.70 1.65
C GLN A 17 17.93 10.36 3.03
N PRO A 18 19.00 10.54 3.83
CA PRO A 18 18.88 11.20 5.14
C PRO A 18 18.31 12.61 5.03
N ALA A 19 18.82 13.42 4.09
CA ALA A 19 18.34 14.78 3.87
C ALA A 19 16.88 14.81 3.40
N ALA A 20 16.49 13.88 2.51
CA ALA A 20 15.11 13.75 2.04
C ALA A 20 14.16 13.36 3.18
N ILE A 21 14.54 12.40 4.03
CA ILE A 21 13.75 11.97 5.20
C ILE A 21 13.53 13.16 6.15
N GLU A 22 14.61 13.87 6.50
CA GLU A 22 14.54 15.02 7.40
C GLU A 22 13.63 16.12 6.84
N ALA A 23 13.78 16.46 5.56
CA ALA A 23 12.96 17.48 4.90
C ALA A 23 11.47 17.09 4.89
N LEU A 24 11.14 15.83 4.56
CA LEU A 24 9.77 15.33 4.55
C LEU A 24 9.13 15.38 5.93
N ILE A 25 9.84 14.93 6.98
CA ILE A 25 9.36 14.96 8.37
C ILE A 25 9.16 16.39 8.83
N LYS A 26 10.12 17.28 8.60
CA LYS A 26 10.03 18.70 8.96
C LYS A 26 8.81 19.36 8.35
N ASN A 27 8.59 19.13 7.06
CA ASN A 27 7.46 19.69 6.33
C ASN A 27 6.11 19.14 6.83
N LEU A 28 6.01 17.84 7.15
CA LEU A 28 4.82 17.24 7.76
C LEU A 28 4.50 17.85 9.12
N ASN A 29 5.53 18.06 9.95
CA ASN A 29 5.36 18.69 11.27
C ASN A 29 4.96 20.17 11.18
N GLN A 30 5.31 20.84 10.08
CA GLN A 30 4.87 22.20 9.78
C GLN A 30 3.45 22.26 9.15
N GLY A 31 2.79 21.13 8.99
CA GLY A 31 1.43 21.05 8.45
C GLY A 31 1.34 21.19 6.93
N LYS A 32 2.45 21.04 6.19
CA LYS A 32 2.41 21.02 4.72
C LYS A 32 1.64 19.78 4.25
N LYS A 33 0.62 20.02 3.43
CA LYS A 33 -0.30 18.98 2.96
C LYS A 33 0.27 18.17 1.79
N GLU A 34 1.12 18.78 0.98
CA GLU A 34 1.63 18.20 -0.27
C GLU A 34 3.15 18.28 -0.31
N GLN A 35 3.76 17.16 -0.71
CA GLN A 35 5.20 17.05 -0.91
C GLN A 35 5.49 16.07 -2.03
N THR A 36 6.53 16.29 -2.79
CA THR A 36 6.97 15.40 -3.85
C THR A 36 8.36 14.87 -3.57
N LEU A 37 8.50 13.54 -3.51
CA LEU A 37 9.79 12.86 -3.45
C LEU A 37 10.18 12.41 -4.87
N LEU A 38 11.15 13.08 -5.46
CA LEU A 38 11.68 12.73 -6.77
C LEU A 38 12.90 11.80 -6.61
N GLY A 39 12.92 10.74 -7.37
CA GLY A 39 14.05 9.79 -7.38
C GLY A 39 13.91 8.77 -8.50
N VAL A 40 15.04 8.34 -9.05
CA VAL A 40 15.08 7.30 -10.10
C VAL A 40 14.61 5.95 -9.57
N THR A 41 14.29 5.03 -10.47
CA THR A 41 13.96 3.64 -10.09
C THR A 41 15.15 3.02 -9.34
N GLY A 42 14.88 2.29 -8.26
CA GLY A 42 15.93 1.68 -7.43
C GLY A 42 16.62 2.63 -6.45
N SER A 43 16.28 3.92 -6.37
CA SER A 43 16.87 4.85 -5.40
C SER A 43 16.42 4.64 -3.94
N GLY A 44 15.61 3.63 -3.67
CA GLY A 44 15.13 3.32 -2.32
C GLY A 44 14.01 4.23 -1.83
N LYS A 45 13.14 4.74 -2.71
CA LYS A 45 12.00 5.60 -2.32
C LYS A 45 11.09 4.94 -1.28
N THR A 46 10.77 3.65 -1.43
CA THR A 46 9.97 2.90 -0.46
C THR A 46 10.64 2.87 0.92
N PHE A 47 11.95 2.64 0.95
CA PHE A 47 12.73 2.66 2.18
C PHE A 47 12.77 4.05 2.82
N THR A 48 12.92 5.11 2.01
CA THR A 48 12.81 6.51 2.48
C THR A 48 11.45 6.76 3.13
N MET A 49 10.35 6.35 2.48
CA MET A 49 9.00 6.49 3.04
C MET A 49 8.79 5.67 4.30
N ALA A 50 9.34 4.45 4.38
CA ALA A 50 9.29 3.64 5.60
C ALA A 50 9.95 4.36 6.80
N ASN A 51 11.07 5.03 6.60
CA ASN A 51 11.71 5.85 7.64
C ASN A 51 10.84 7.05 8.05
N VAL A 52 10.16 7.71 7.09
CA VAL A 52 9.22 8.80 7.37
C VAL A 52 8.04 8.28 8.19
N ILE A 53 7.41 7.15 7.81
CA ILE A 53 6.28 6.53 8.52
C ILE A 53 6.67 6.22 9.96
N GLN A 54 7.82 5.58 10.18
CA GLN A 54 8.33 5.30 11.52
C GLN A 54 8.49 6.58 12.35
N SER A 55 8.98 7.66 11.75
CA SER A 55 9.24 8.91 12.49
C SER A 55 7.96 9.67 12.83
N VAL A 56 6.97 9.64 11.92
CA VAL A 56 5.72 10.40 12.07
C VAL A 56 4.69 9.67 12.93
N GLN A 57 4.73 8.32 12.97
CA GLN A 57 3.86 7.49 13.80
C GLN A 57 2.36 7.69 13.54
N LYS A 58 1.96 7.83 12.28
CA LYS A 58 0.56 8.01 11.87
C LYS A 58 0.11 6.90 10.94
N PRO A 59 -1.15 6.46 11.00
CA PRO A 59 -1.73 5.58 9.99
C PRO A 59 -1.49 6.13 8.60
N THR A 60 -1.11 5.26 7.68
CA THR A 60 -0.64 5.67 6.35
C THR A 60 -1.42 4.94 5.27
N LEU A 61 -1.90 5.67 4.27
CA LEU A 61 -2.51 5.10 3.07
C LEU A 61 -1.55 5.25 1.89
N VAL A 62 -1.19 4.13 1.27
CA VAL A 62 -0.33 4.09 0.09
C VAL A 62 -1.18 3.78 -1.14
N LEU A 63 -1.33 4.74 -2.04
CA LEU A 63 -2.09 4.58 -3.28
C LEU A 63 -1.17 4.18 -4.43
N SER A 64 -1.61 3.21 -5.20
CA SER A 64 -0.89 2.71 -6.37
C SER A 64 -1.83 2.68 -7.59
N HIS A 65 -1.28 2.89 -8.77
CA HIS A 65 -2.04 2.93 -10.02
C HIS A 65 -2.44 1.54 -10.55
N ASN A 66 -1.86 0.47 -10.03
CA ASN A 66 -2.24 -0.89 -10.40
C ASN A 66 -2.00 -1.90 -9.27
N LYS A 67 -2.63 -3.08 -9.40
CA LYS A 67 -2.58 -4.16 -8.41
C LYS A 67 -1.16 -4.73 -8.21
N THR A 68 -0.40 -4.86 -9.27
CA THR A 68 0.96 -5.44 -9.24
C THR A 68 1.89 -4.59 -8.39
N LEU A 69 1.89 -3.26 -8.62
CA LEU A 69 2.69 -2.35 -7.82
C LEU A 69 2.18 -2.28 -6.36
N ALA A 70 0.85 -2.29 -6.16
CA ALA A 70 0.28 -2.34 -4.81
C ALA A 70 0.72 -3.60 -4.05
N ALA A 71 0.72 -4.78 -4.69
CA ALA A 71 1.19 -6.03 -4.10
C ALA A 71 2.69 -5.98 -3.77
N GLN A 72 3.50 -5.38 -4.64
CA GLN A 72 4.92 -5.17 -4.38
C GLN A 72 5.14 -4.28 -3.17
N LEU A 73 4.49 -3.11 -3.12
CA LEU A 73 4.58 -2.19 -1.99
C LEU A 73 4.11 -2.83 -0.68
N TYR A 74 3.00 -3.57 -0.71
CA TYR A 74 2.53 -4.36 0.43
C TYR A 74 3.61 -5.31 0.95
N SER A 75 4.27 -6.07 0.07
CA SER A 75 5.35 -6.99 0.43
C SER A 75 6.55 -6.27 1.03
N GLU A 76 6.96 -5.14 0.44
CA GLU A 76 8.08 -4.33 0.92
C GLU A 76 7.77 -3.74 2.31
N PHE A 77 6.60 -3.11 2.50
CA PHE A 77 6.21 -2.54 3.80
C PHE A 77 6.04 -3.61 4.87
N ARG A 78 5.49 -4.77 4.54
CA ARG A 78 5.38 -5.91 5.47
C ARG A 78 6.77 -6.42 5.92
N THR A 79 7.75 -6.38 5.03
CA THR A 79 9.14 -6.72 5.37
C THR A 79 9.76 -5.67 6.29
N PHE A 80 9.47 -4.38 6.07
CA PHE A 80 9.96 -3.29 6.90
C PHE A 80 9.28 -3.20 8.26
N PHE A 81 8.01 -3.58 8.35
CA PHE A 81 7.18 -3.46 9.55
C PHE A 81 6.54 -4.81 9.95
N PRO A 82 7.35 -5.84 10.28
CA PRO A 82 6.83 -7.18 10.55
C PRO A 82 5.99 -7.28 11.84
N GLU A 83 6.13 -6.32 12.74
CA GLU A 83 5.39 -6.26 14.01
C GLU A 83 4.14 -5.37 13.94
N ASN A 84 3.91 -4.68 12.80
CA ASN A 84 2.82 -3.72 12.61
C ASN A 84 1.79 -4.25 11.60
N GLU A 85 0.62 -3.61 11.59
CA GLU A 85 -0.47 -3.97 10.70
C GLU A 85 -0.25 -3.39 9.30
N VAL A 86 0.13 -4.24 8.35
CA VAL A 86 0.26 -3.88 6.93
C VAL A 86 -0.80 -4.64 6.15
N HIS A 87 -1.66 -3.92 5.43
CA HIS A 87 -2.81 -4.47 4.74
C HIS A 87 -2.81 -4.16 3.25
N TYR A 88 -3.37 -5.07 2.47
CA TYR A 88 -3.54 -4.92 1.03
C TYR A 88 -5.02 -4.72 0.71
N PHE A 89 -5.38 -3.51 0.28
CA PHE A 89 -6.73 -3.17 -0.10
C PHE A 89 -6.83 -3.11 -1.62
N VAL A 90 -7.55 -4.06 -2.22
CA VAL A 90 -7.64 -4.24 -3.65
C VAL A 90 -9.08 -4.10 -4.15
N SER A 91 -9.27 -3.62 -5.39
CA SER A 91 -10.59 -3.52 -5.99
C SER A 91 -11.14 -4.90 -6.38
N TYR A 92 -12.48 -5.02 -6.45
CA TYR A 92 -13.16 -6.26 -6.85
C TYR A 92 -12.93 -6.64 -8.32
N PHE A 93 -12.51 -5.71 -9.17
CA PHE A 93 -12.27 -5.99 -10.59
C PHE A 93 -10.98 -6.76 -10.78
N ASP A 94 -11.10 -8.09 -10.78
CA ASP A 94 -9.95 -8.95 -11.09
C ASP A 94 -9.94 -9.36 -12.56
N TYR A 95 -11.06 -9.69 -13.12
CA TYR A 95 -11.23 -10.00 -14.54
C TYR A 95 -12.66 -9.66 -14.94
N TYR A 96 -12.82 -8.74 -15.87
CA TYR A 96 -14.09 -8.46 -16.49
C TYR A 96 -14.17 -9.29 -17.76
N GLN A 97 -14.91 -10.40 -17.73
CA GLN A 97 -15.32 -11.09 -18.96
C GLN A 97 -16.58 -10.36 -19.46
N PRO A 98 -16.48 -9.60 -20.55
CA PRO A 98 -17.65 -8.97 -21.12
C PRO A 98 -18.65 -10.04 -21.57
N GLU A 99 -19.93 -9.74 -21.49
CA GLU A 99 -20.95 -10.55 -22.14
C GLU A 99 -20.62 -10.68 -23.62
N ALA A 100 -20.57 -11.89 -24.13
CA ALA A 100 -20.32 -12.14 -25.53
C ALA A 100 -21.32 -13.14 -26.09
N TYR A 101 -21.91 -12.80 -27.23
CA TYR A 101 -22.73 -13.69 -27.99
C TYR A 101 -21.96 -14.19 -29.21
N MET A 102 -21.78 -15.50 -29.30
CA MET A 102 -21.17 -16.14 -30.47
C MET A 102 -22.27 -16.67 -31.40
N ALA A 103 -22.58 -15.90 -32.43
CA ALA A 103 -23.63 -16.24 -33.39
C ALA A 103 -23.38 -17.56 -34.16
N SER A 104 -22.13 -17.96 -34.30
CA SER A 104 -21.74 -19.22 -35.00
C SER A 104 -22.11 -20.50 -34.23
N SER A 105 -22.24 -20.40 -32.90
CA SER A 105 -22.59 -21.55 -32.03
C SER A 105 -23.84 -21.32 -31.21
N ASP A 106 -24.55 -20.21 -31.45
CA ASP A 106 -25.71 -19.77 -30.66
C ASP A 106 -25.45 -19.83 -29.14
N THR A 107 -24.26 -19.43 -28.74
CA THR A 107 -23.81 -19.50 -27.35
C THR A 107 -23.74 -18.11 -26.75
N TYR A 108 -24.52 -17.91 -25.70
CA TYR A 108 -24.47 -16.72 -24.86
C TYR A 108 -23.52 -16.98 -23.68
N ILE A 109 -22.47 -16.18 -23.59
CA ILE A 109 -21.55 -16.20 -22.44
C ILE A 109 -22.03 -15.17 -21.44
N GLU A 110 -22.62 -15.64 -20.34
CA GLU A 110 -23.08 -14.79 -19.26
C GLU A 110 -21.92 -14.11 -18.54
N LYS A 111 -22.20 -12.92 -18.06
CA LYS A 111 -21.29 -12.17 -17.17
C LYS A 111 -21.19 -12.91 -15.85
N ASP A 112 -20.09 -13.62 -15.63
CA ASP A 112 -19.83 -14.30 -14.37
C ASP A 112 -19.10 -13.36 -13.40
N SER A 113 -19.86 -12.77 -12.48
CA SER A 113 -19.34 -11.99 -11.36
C SER A 113 -19.16 -12.88 -10.14
N LYS A 114 -18.14 -13.73 -10.15
CA LYS A 114 -17.80 -14.48 -8.94
C LYS A 114 -17.29 -13.55 -7.88
N ILE A 115 -17.95 -13.55 -6.71
CA ILE A 115 -17.45 -12.89 -5.52
C ILE A 115 -16.13 -13.60 -5.15
N ASN A 116 -15.03 -12.87 -5.24
CA ASN A 116 -13.75 -13.41 -4.82
C ASN A 116 -13.61 -13.26 -3.29
N VAL A 117 -13.85 -14.36 -2.58
CA VAL A 117 -13.80 -14.43 -1.11
C VAL A 117 -12.46 -13.94 -0.55
N GLU A 118 -11.37 -14.14 -1.27
CA GLU A 118 -10.05 -13.68 -0.83
C GLU A 118 -9.94 -12.14 -0.91
N ILE A 119 -10.49 -11.52 -1.94
CA ILE A 119 -10.57 -10.05 -2.03
C ILE A 119 -11.40 -9.50 -0.89
N ASP A 120 -12.55 -10.09 -0.59
CA ASP A 120 -13.39 -9.68 0.54
C ASP A 120 -12.64 -9.78 1.86
N ARG A 121 -11.96 -10.89 2.10
CA ARG A 121 -11.15 -11.10 3.29
C ARG A 121 -10.08 -10.02 3.46
N LEU A 122 -9.34 -9.68 2.40
CA LEU A 122 -8.31 -8.64 2.43
C LEU A 122 -8.91 -7.26 2.71
N ARG A 123 -10.04 -6.94 2.11
CA ARG A 123 -10.73 -5.65 2.30
C ARG A 123 -11.29 -5.53 3.72
N HIS A 124 -11.92 -6.57 4.24
CA HIS A 124 -12.42 -6.59 5.62
C HIS A 124 -11.28 -6.49 6.64
N ALA A 125 -10.17 -7.18 6.43
CA ALA A 125 -9.01 -7.09 7.30
C ALA A 125 -8.45 -5.67 7.36
N ALA A 126 -8.28 -5.00 6.22
CA ALA A 126 -7.82 -3.62 6.15
C ALA A 126 -8.79 -2.65 6.84
N THR A 127 -10.10 -2.79 6.60
CA THR A 127 -11.11 -1.95 7.23
C THR A 127 -11.15 -2.15 8.75
N SER A 128 -11.06 -3.41 9.22
CA SER A 128 -11.02 -3.72 10.65
C SER A 128 -9.80 -3.10 11.33
N ALA A 129 -8.63 -3.18 10.71
CA ALA A 129 -7.42 -2.57 11.24
C ALA A 129 -7.54 -1.05 11.40
N LEU A 130 -8.12 -0.36 10.43
CA LEU A 130 -8.37 1.08 10.51
C LEU A 130 -9.35 1.44 11.63
N LEU A 131 -10.42 0.66 11.80
CA LEU A 131 -11.41 0.89 12.86
C LEU A 131 -10.86 0.65 14.26
N CYS A 132 -9.91 -0.26 14.41
CA CYS A 132 -9.24 -0.51 15.68
C CYS A 132 -8.27 0.62 16.08
N GLY A 133 -8.04 1.61 15.24
CA GLY A 133 -7.15 2.74 15.52
C GLY A 133 -5.69 2.32 15.64
N CYS A 134 -5.28 1.29 14.94
CA CYS A 134 -3.96 0.69 15.01
C CYS A 134 -2.93 1.45 14.15
N ASP A 135 -1.68 1.10 14.35
CA ASP A 135 -0.52 1.40 13.52
C ASP A 135 -0.67 0.63 12.18
N CYS A 136 -1.42 1.19 11.24
CA CYS A 136 -1.81 0.56 9.98
C CYS A 136 -1.17 1.24 8.76
N ILE A 137 -0.66 0.44 7.84
CA ILE A 137 -0.19 0.85 6.50
C ILE A 137 -1.06 0.14 5.46
#